data_77417a55aa00ee5e6e906a3e7e452c20
#
_entry.id   77417a55aa00ee5e6e906a3e7e452c20
#
_cell.length_a   1.000
_cell.length_b   1.000
_cell.length_c   1.000
_cell.angle_alpha   90.00
_cell.angle_beta   90.00
_cell.angle_gamma   90.00
#
_symmetry.space_group_name_H-M   'P 1'
#
loop_
_entity.id
_entity.type
_entity.pdbx_description
1 polymer ?
#
loop_
_entity_poly.entity_id
_entity_poly.type
_entity_poly.pdbx_seq_one_letter_code
_entity_poly.pdbx_strand_id
1 'polypeptide(L)'
;MAYIKPNNVHSPKAHWHLFEVIIDKGPGNPAYALGTWDGDRRVGFRWNGSEESPIGNPQSRGLPTWTMLDEELHPAIVSLLPLEKQSIAKA
;
A
#
# COMPACT_ATOMS: atom_id res chain seq x y z
N MET A 1 -18.83 11.11 -2.28
CA MET A 1 -17.94 10.43 -3.23
C MET A 1 -16.99 9.52 -2.46
N ALA A 2 -16.80 8.30 -2.92
CA ALA A 2 -15.90 7.36 -2.23
C ALA A 2 -14.43 7.75 -2.45
N TYR A 3 -13.59 7.48 -1.46
CA TYR A 3 -12.15 7.60 -1.62
C TYR A 3 -11.66 6.57 -2.64
N ILE A 4 -10.47 6.81 -3.20
CA ILE A 4 -9.85 5.85 -4.11
C ILE A 4 -9.33 4.68 -3.28
N LYS A 5 -9.83 3.48 -3.56
CA LYS A 5 -9.42 2.28 -2.83
C LYS A 5 -7.94 1.97 -3.10
N PRO A 6 -7.19 1.51 -2.08
CA PRO A 6 -5.77 1.23 -2.26
C PRO A 6 -5.47 0.20 -3.35
N ASN A 7 -6.34 -0.77 -3.59
CA ASN A 7 -6.12 -1.73 -4.69
C ASN A 7 -6.13 -1.07 -6.07
N ASN A 8 -6.68 0.14 -6.18
CA ASN A 8 -6.70 0.88 -7.44
C ASN A 8 -5.55 1.88 -7.56
N VAL A 9 -4.63 1.88 -6.59
CA VAL A 9 -3.48 2.77 -6.61
C VAL A 9 -2.26 1.98 -7.10
N HIS A 10 -1.82 2.27 -8.32
CA HIS A 10 -0.74 1.52 -8.98
C HIS A 10 0.50 2.37 -9.27
N SER A 11 0.44 3.67 -8.98
CA SER A 11 1.57 4.57 -9.24
C SER A 11 2.60 4.50 -8.12
N PRO A 12 3.87 4.67 -8.43
CA PRO A 12 4.44 4.95 -9.77
C PRO A 12 4.62 3.64 -10.58
N LYS A 13 3.90 3.53 -11.67
CA LYS A 13 3.84 2.30 -12.48
C LYS A 13 5.18 1.85 -13.07
N ALA A 14 6.08 2.79 -13.30
CA ALA A 14 7.39 2.46 -13.87
C ALA A 14 8.25 1.64 -12.92
N HIS A 15 7.98 1.70 -11.61
CA HIS A 15 8.80 1.08 -10.57
C HIS A 15 8.01 0.11 -9.70
N TRP A 16 6.77 0.46 -9.39
CA TRP A 16 5.95 -0.27 -8.42
C TRP A 16 4.97 -1.22 -9.11
N HIS A 17 4.96 -2.47 -8.65
CA HIS A 17 3.98 -3.46 -9.07
C HIS A 17 3.24 -3.95 -7.82
N LEU A 18 2.00 -3.51 -7.69
CA LEU A 18 1.14 -3.91 -6.59
C LEU A 18 0.79 -5.40 -6.71
N PHE A 19 1.06 -6.15 -5.65
CA PHE A 19 0.70 -7.56 -5.59
C PHE A 19 -0.61 -7.76 -4.81
N GLU A 20 -0.66 -7.29 -3.56
CA GLU A 20 -1.84 -7.43 -2.72
C GLU A 20 -1.89 -6.36 -1.65
N VAL A 21 -3.07 -5.78 -1.44
CA VAL A 21 -3.31 -4.90 -0.30
C VAL A 21 -3.53 -5.80 0.92
N ILE A 22 -2.64 -5.70 1.90
CA ILE A 22 -2.66 -6.58 3.07
C ILE A 22 -3.41 -5.99 4.25
N ILE A 23 -3.44 -4.66 4.36
CA ILE A 23 -4.18 -3.96 5.40
C ILE A 23 -4.81 -2.73 4.75
N ASP A 24 -6.10 -2.55 4.96
CA ASP A 24 -6.82 -1.35 4.54
C ASP A 24 -7.72 -0.94 5.70
N LYS A 25 -7.36 0.12 6.37
CA LYS A 25 -8.10 0.62 7.54
C LYS A 25 -9.24 1.57 7.18
N GLY A 26 -9.50 1.75 5.88
CA GLY A 26 -10.62 2.54 5.42
C GLY A 26 -10.31 4.01 5.16
N PRO A 27 -11.33 4.81 4.81
CA PRO A 27 -11.12 6.22 4.45
C PRO A 27 -10.40 7.01 5.53
N GLY A 28 -9.43 7.82 5.11
CA GLY A 28 -8.64 8.66 6.01
C GLY A 28 -7.65 7.92 6.89
N ASN A 29 -7.52 6.61 6.73
CA ASN A 29 -6.67 5.75 7.55
C ASN A 29 -5.61 5.07 6.70
N PRO A 30 -4.57 4.47 7.34
CA PRO A 30 -3.50 3.83 6.59
C PRO A 30 -3.93 2.60 5.81
N ALA A 31 -3.19 2.34 4.73
CA ALA A 31 -3.22 1.09 3.99
C ALA A 31 -1.79 0.61 3.76
N TYR A 32 -1.61 -0.71 3.77
CA TYR A 32 -0.33 -1.36 3.53
C TYR A 32 -0.51 -2.37 2.42
N ALA A 33 0.49 -2.50 1.56
CA ALA A 33 0.44 -3.44 0.45
C ALA A 33 1.77 -4.14 0.25
N LEU A 34 1.70 -5.33 -0.32
CA LEU A 34 2.87 -6.06 -0.78
C LEU A 34 3.02 -5.83 -2.27
N GLY A 35 4.24 -5.71 -2.72
CA GLY A 35 4.54 -5.57 -4.13
C GLY A 35 6.03 -5.61 -4.37
N THR A 36 6.43 -5.15 -5.54
CA THR A 36 7.84 -5.03 -5.89
C THR A 36 8.15 -3.62 -6.35
N TRP A 37 9.33 -3.15 -6.01
CA TRP A 37 9.88 -1.89 -6.50
C TRP A 37 11.13 -2.21 -7.27
N ASP A 38 11.11 -2.00 -8.57
CA ASP A 38 12.21 -2.35 -9.49
C ASP A 38 12.66 -3.81 -9.31
N GLY A 39 11.68 -4.71 -9.10
CA GLY A 39 11.93 -6.13 -8.93
C GLY A 39 12.22 -6.58 -7.50
N ASP A 40 12.45 -5.66 -6.58
CA ASP A 40 12.70 -6.00 -5.17
C ASP A 40 11.41 -5.98 -4.37
N ARG A 41 11.23 -6.95 -3.51
CA ARG A 41 10.03 -7.01 -2.65
C ARG A 41 10.04 -5.87 -1.66
N ARG A 42 8.89 -5.19 -1.56
CA ARG A 42 8.71 -4.05 -0.66
C ARG A 42 7.31 -4.05 -0.09
N VAL A 43 7.18 -3.46 1.09
CA VAL A 43 5.89 -3.11 1.66
C VAL A 43 5.64 -1.64 1.33
N GLY A 44 4.51 -1.38 0.70
CA GLY A 44 4.06 -0.02 0.44
C GLY A 44 3.13 0.47 1.54
N PHE A 45 3.17 1.75 1.81
CA PHE A 45 2.32 2.44 2.77
C PHE A 45 1.69 3.65 2.12
N ARG A 46 0.42 3.93 2.49
CA ARG A 46 -0.20 5.20 2.13
C ARG A 46 -1.32 5.53 3.12
N TRP A 47 -1.66 6.81 3.18
CA TRP A 47 -2.89 7.25 3.80
C TRP A 47 -3.97 7.26 2.74
N ASN A 48 -5.07 6.56 2.99
CA ASN A 48 -6.22 6.61 2.11
C ASN A 48 -6.80 8.02 2.10
N GLY A 49 -7.42 8.40 0.99
CA GLY A 49 -8.21 9.60 0.93
C GLY A 49 -9.52 9.46 1.70
N SER A 50 -10.29 10.51 1.68
CA SER A 50 -11.61 10.59 2.29
C SER A 50 -12.60 11.16 1.27
N GLU A 51 -13.84 11.34 1.67
CA GLU A 51 -14.83 12.00 0.78
C GLU A 51 -14.38 13.40 0.39
N GLU A 52 -13.73 14.12 1.31
CA GLU A 52 -13.29 15.49 1.07
C GLU A 52 -12.03 15.55 0.21
N SER A 53 -11.17 14.55 0.31
CA SER A 53 -9.90 14.48 -0.41
C SER A 53 -9.66 13.04 -0.86
N PRO A 54 -10.28 12.60 -1.96
CA PRO A 54 -10.29 11.18 -2.34
C PRO A 54 -8.93 10.57 -2.62
N ILE A 55 -7.94 11.39 -3.00
CA ILE A 55 -6.63 10.89 -3.44
C ILE A 55 -5.78 10.38 -2.28
N GLY A 56 -5.87 10.99 -1.10
CA GLY A 56 -5.02 10.64 0.04
C GLY A 56 -3.58 11.09 -0.14
N ASN A 57 -2.66 10.42 0.54
CA ASN A 57 -1.23 10.74 0.51
C ASN A 57 -0.40 9.45 0.52
N PRO A 58 0.74 9.40 -0.14
CA PRO A 58 1.34 10.47 -0.93
C PRO A 58 0.66 10.68 -2.28
N GLN A 59 0.96 11.81 -2.91
CA GLN A 59 0.46 12.15 -4.23
C GLN A 59 1.62 12.62 -5.11
N SER A 60 1.49 12.38 -6.40
CA SER A 60 2.41 12.91 -7.39
C SER A 60 1.59 13.46 -8.55
N ARG A 61 1.64 14.78 -8.76
CA ARG A 61 0.89 15.46 -9.83
C ARG A 61 -0.62 15.14 -9.79
N GLY A 62 -1.18 15.10 -8.57
CA GLY A 62 -2.60 14.80 -8.37
C GLY A 62 -2.99 13.33 -8.48
N LEU A 63 -2.02 12.43 -8.65
CA LEU A 63 -2.27 10.99 -8.68
C LEU A 63 -1.85 10.34 -7.36
N PRO A 64 -2.64 9.39 -6.85
CA PRO A 64 -2.25 8.67 -5.64
C PRO A 64 -1.05 7.77 -5.92
N THR A 65 -0.15 7.70 -4.95
CA THR A 65 1.05 6.86 -5.04
C THR A 65 1.25 6.10 -3.73
N TRP A 66 2.24 5.19 -3.73
CA TRP A 66 2.67 4.46 -2.55
C TRP A 66 4.02 4.95 -2.07
N THR A 67 4.23 4.92 -0.74
CA THR A 67 5.54 5.13 -0.13
C THR A 67 6.12 3.76 0.19
N MET A 68 7.37 3.54 -0.19
CA MET A 68 8.03 2.26 0.13
C MET A 68 8.62 2.33 1.53
N LEU A 69 8.32 1.31 2.34
CA LEU A 69 8.92 1.19 3.66
C LEU A 69 10.29 0.52 3.56
N ASP A 70 11.12 0.81 4.56
CA ASP A 70 12.40 0.13 4.71
C ASP A 70 12.15 -1.38 4.84
N GLU A 71 12.93 -2.19 4.15
CA GLU A 71 12.77 -3.64 4.16
C GLU A 71 12.93 -4.25 5.56
N GLU A 72 13.62 -3.57 6.47
CA GLU A 72 13.71 -4.01 7.87
C GLU A 72 12.35 -4.02 8.56
N LEU A 73 11.40 -3.22 8.09
CA LEU A 73 10.05 -3.17 8.64
C LEU A 73 9.16 -4.28 8.11
N HIS A 74 9.58 -4.99 7.06
CA HIS A 74 8.77 -6.02 6.43
C HIS A 74 8.31 -7.10 7.43
N PRO A 75 9.20 -7.70 8.25
CA PRO A 75 8.75 -8.70 9.23
C PRO A 75 7.78 -8.14 10.25
N ALA A 76 7.98 -6.89 10.68
CA ALA A 76 7.09 -6.26 11.64
C ALA A 76 5.67 -6.07 11.07
N ILE A 77 5.58 -5.64 9.81
CA ILE A 77 4.29 -5.49 9.14
C ILE A 77 3.62 -6.85 8.95
N VAL A 78 4.37 -7.86 8.53
CA VAL A 78 3.84 -9.22 8.35
C VAL A 78 3.28 -9.76 9.67
N SER A 79 3.92 -9.48 10.80
CA SER A 79 3.45 -9.94 12.10
C SER A 79 2.09 -9.40 12.51
N LEU A 80 1.64 -8.32 11.89
CA LEU A 80 0.31 -7.74 12.14
C LEU A 80 -0.80 -8.46 11.38
N LEU A 81 -0.45 -9.34 10.46
CA LEU A 81 -1.44 -10.02 9.62
C LEU A 81 -1.99 -11.27 10.31
N PRO A 82 -3.22 -11.68 9.97
CA PRO A 82 -3.71 -13.02 10.34
C PRO A 82 -2.76 -14.09 9.80
N LEU A 83 -2.69 -15.23 10.47
CA LEU A 83 -1.78 -16.30 10.09
C LEU A 83 -1.92 -16.73 8.63
N GLU A 84 -3.13 -16.80 8.13
CA GLU A 84 -3.42 -17.18 6.74
C GLU A 84 -2.83 -16.21 5.72
N LYS A 85 -2.71 -14.93 6.08
CA LYS A 85 -2.12 -13.93 5.20
C LYS A 85 -0.62 -13.82 5.36
N GLN A 86 -0.08 -14.23 6.51
CA GLN A 86 1.35 -14.20 6.74
C GLN A 86 2.11 -15.11 5.77
N SER A 87 1.55 -16.26 5.42
CA SER A 87 2.18 -17.16 4.47
C SER A 87 2.30 -16.53 3.07
N ILE A 88 1.30 -15.78 2.65
CA ILE A 88 1.34 -15.05 1.38
C ILE A 88 2.41 -13.95 1.44
N ALA A 89 2.46 -13.23 2.53
CA ALA A 89 3.38 -12.11 2.70
C ALA A 89 4.85 -12.57 2.77
N LYS A 90 5.09 -13.79 3.23
CA LYS A 90 6.44 -14.34 3.33
C LYS A 90 6.91 -15.01 2.05
N ALA A 91 5.99 -15.33 1.18
CA ALA A 91 6.31 -15.92 -0.11
C ALA A 91 6.98 -14.91 -1.04
#